data_ae2f3358192cbae854de31c6c9a37090
#
_entry.id   ae2f3358192cbae854de31c6c9a37090
#
_cell.length_a   1.000
_cell.length_b   1.000
_cell.length_c   1.000
_cell.angle_alpha   90.00
_cell.angle_beta   90.00
_cell.angle_gamma   90.00
#
_symmetry.space_group_name_H-M   'P 1'
#
loop_
_entity.id
_entity.type
_entity.pdbx_description
1 polymer ?
#
loop_
_entity_poly.entity_id
_entity_poly.type
_entity_poly.pdbx_seq_one_letter_code
_entity_poly.pdbx_strand_id
1 'polypeptide(L)'
;MEKYEKTIGLKTIWLTFVRRWKIILIISVPAILATIIVTNFFVPNRYQSSTSFLNNANLNATTHNAAQLQIQKEATLQKAIEYLEVDYSITSVTASNILNGLSFTAFNSSNPGIVKFSYTAKQQKIVKPVTEALSKASLEELHTNGFEKMIVSSPASNPISVGKGRQYLLIGLAASAVLGLGIAFVDEIVSDEVYDENDIALLGSSSYGLIVTKK
;
A
#
# COMPACT_ATOMS: atom_id res chain seq x y z
N MET A 1 5.73 -41.15 -34.75
CA MET A 1 6.25 -40.52 -33.52
C MET A 1 5.13 -39.74 -32.85
N GLU A 2 4.40 -40.36 -31.93
CA GLU A 2 3.40 -39.65 -31.13
C GLU A 2 4.16 -38.77 -30.14
N LYS A 3 3.96 -37.45 -30.25
CA LYS A 3 4.41 -36.50 -29.27
C LYS A 3 3.59 -36.74 -28.00
N TYR A 4 4.17 -37.40 -27.02
CA TYR A 4 3.59 -37.44 -25.67
C TYR A 4 3.55 -36.01 -25.11
N GLU A 5 2.39 -35.38 -25.19
CA GLU A 5 2.15 -34.13 -24.45
C GLU A 5 2.13 -34.44 -22.96
N LYS A 6 3.18 -34.04 -22.28
CA LYS A 6 3.30 -34.15 -20.82
C LYS A 6 2.24 -33.22 -20.20
N THR A 7 1.06 -33.77 -19.88
CA THR A 7 0.01 -32.99 -19.21
C THR A 7 0.48 -32.61 -17.81
N ILE A 8 0.68 -31.32 -17.60
CA ILE A 8 1.07 -30.76 -16.29
C ILE A 8 -0.15 -30.83 -15.37
N GLY A 9 -0.25 -31.88 -14.58
CA GLY A 9 -1.33 -32.06 -13.60
C GLY A 9 -0.93 -31.51 -12.21
N LEU A 10 -1.93 -31.26 -11.37
CA LEU A 10 -1.72 -30.86 -9.97
C LEU A 10 -0.78 -31.82 -9.21
N LYS A 11 -0.82 -33.11 -9.52
CA LYS A 11 0.08 -34.12 -8.94
C LYS A 11 1.54 -33.86 -9.32
N THR A 12 1.82 -33.45 -10.54
CA THR A 12 3.18 -33.10 -11.02
C THR A 12 3.73 -31.90 -10.25
N ILE A 13 2.90 -30.85 -10.08
CA ILE A 13 3.29 -29.65 -9.30
C ILE A 13 3.63 -30.03 -7.84
N TRP A 14 2.82 -30.88 -7.21
CA TRP A 14 3.06 -31.34 -5.85
C TRP A 14 4.35 -32.15 -5.73
N LEU A 15 4.61 -33.07 -6.67
CA LEU A 15 5.83 -33.86 -6.69
C LEU A 15 7.07 -33.00 -6.89
N THR A 16 7.03 -32.01 -7.79
CA THR A 16 8.13 -31.04 -7.99
C THR A 16 8.38 -30.26 -6.69
N PHE A 17 7.33 -29.83 -6.00
CA PHE A 17 7.46 -29.15 -4.71
C PHE A 17 8.18 -30.00 -3.67
N VAL A 18 7.82 -31.27 -3.54
CA VAL A 18 8.41 -32.20 -2.56
C VAL A 18 9.85 -32.57 -2.96
N ARG A 19 10.14 -32.74 -4.24
CA ARG A 19 11.48 -33.13 -4.74
C ARG A 19 12.47 -31.97 -4.69
N ARG A 20 12.04 -30.76 -5.05
CA ARG A 20 12.90 -29.57 -5.22
C ARG A 20 12.74 -28.51 -4.11
N TRP A 21 12.22 -28.90 -2.95
CA TRP A 21 11.96 -27.94 -1.85
C TRP A 21 13.20 -27.14 -1.42
N LYS A 22 14.41 -27.76 -1.53
CA LYS A 22 15.67 -27.07 -1.20
C LYS A 22 15.95 -25.91 -2.16
N ILE A 23 15.70 -26.09 -3.46
CA ILE A 23 15.87 -25.04 -4.48
C ILE A 23 14.87 -23.91 -4.23
N ILE A 24 13.61 -24.27 -3.92
CA ILE A 24 12.58 -23.31 -3.57
C ILE A 24 13.02 -22.45 -2.38
N LEU A 25 13.55 -23.07 -1.31
CA LEU A 25 14.04 -22.34 -0.13
C LEU A 25 15.24 -21.44 -0.44
N ILE A 26 16.23 -21.96 -1.17
CA ILE A 26 17.45 -21.20 -1.53
C ILE A 26 17.12 -19.93 -2.31
N ILE A 27 16.08 -19.96 -3.11
CA ILE A 27 15.67 -18.80 -3.92
C ILE A 27 14.67 -17.90 -3.17
N SER A 28 13.64 -18.52 -2.56
CA SER A 28 12.58 -17.74 -1.90
C SER A 28 13.05 -17.01 -0.65
N VAL A 29 13.93 -17.62 0.17
CA VAL A 29 14.38 -17.00 1.42
C VAL A 29 15.17 -15.70 1.18
N PRO A 30 16.19 -15.65 0.30
CA PRO A 30 16.86 -14.38 -0.01
C PRO A 30 15.92 -13.35 -0.63
N ALA A 31 15.00 -13.76 -1.50
CA ALA A 31 14.01 -12.85 -2.11
C ALA A 31 13.05 -12.25 -1.07
N ILE A 32 12.61 -13.04 -0.09
CA ILE A 32 11.81 -12.58 1.04
C ILE A 32 12.61 -11.58 1.90
N LEU A 33 13.86 -11.91 2.24
CA LEU A 33 14.73 -11.03 3.01
C LEU A 33 14.98 -9.71 2.28
N ALA A 34 15.25 -9.75 0.97
CA ALA A 34 15.39 -8.56 0.15
C ALA A 34 14.10 -7.71 0.16
N THR A 35 12.93 -8.34 0.05
CA THR A 35 11.63 -7.65 0.13
C THR A 35 11.45 -6.96 1.48
N ILE A 36 11.77 -7.62 2.59
CA ILE A 36 11.68 -7.06 3.94
C ILE A 36 12.63 -5.86 4.07
N ILE A 37 13.87 -5.98 3.61
CA ILE A 37 14.86 -4.89 3.65
C ILE A 37 14.35 -3.70 2.83
N VAL A 38 13.96 -3.93 1.57
CA VAL A 38 13.45 -2.86 0.70
C VAL A 38 12.22 -2.18 1.32
N THR A 39 11.27 -2.96 1.84
CA THR A 39 10.05 -2.41 2.42
C THR A 39 10.33 -1.57 3.67
N ASN A 40 11.25 -2.00 4.54
CA ASN A 40 11.56 -1.26 5.76
C ASN A 40 12.43 -0.03 5.55
N PHE A 41 13.39 -0.09 4.61
CA PHE A 41 14.36 0.99 4.41
C PHE A 41 13.95 1.99 3.32
N PHE A 42 13.27 1.53 2.28
CA PHE A 42 12.98 2.37 1.10
C PHE A 42 11.51 2.81 1.01
N VAL A 43 10.57 2.13 1.68
CA VAL A 43 9.17 2.56 1.69
C VAL A 43 8.90 3.44 2.91
N PRO A 44 8.75 4.76 2.74
CA PRO A 44 8.54 5.66 3.85
C PRO A 44 7.19 5.40 4.52
N ASN A 45 7.19 5.28 5.84
CA ASN A 45 5.97 5.32 6.62
C ASN A 45 5.33 6.70 6.46
N ARG A 46 4.02 6.71 6.19
CA ARG A 46 3.21 7.93 6.14
C ARG A 46 2.05 7.80 7.12
N TYR A 47 1.74 8.89 7.76
CA TYR A 47 0.63 8.99 8.71
C TYR A 47 -0.36 10.02 8.20
N GLN A 48 -1.64 9.75 8.40
CA GLN A 48 -2.73 10.60 7.94
C GLN A 48 -3.66 10.90 9.10
N SER A 49 -4.10 12.15 9.17
CA SER A 49 -5.23 12.59 9.98
C SER A 49 -6.25 13.27 9.08
N SER A 50 -7.51 13.17 9.39
CA SER A 50 -8.59 13.76 8.61
C SER A 50 -9.58 14.50 9.49
N THR A 51 -10.17 15.54 8.92
CA THR A 51 -11.26 16.31 9.51
C THR A 51 -12.35 16.53 8.47
N SER A 52 -13.54 16.85 8.91
CA SER A 52 -14.65 17.18 8.01
C SER A 52 -15.47 18.35 8.52
N PHE A 53 -15.91 19.16 7.58
CA PHE A 53 -16.86 20.23 7.77
C PHE A 53 -18.22 19.82 7.25
N LEU A 54 -19.26 20.29 7.92
CA LEU A 54 -20.64 20.16 7.47
C LEU A 54 -21.20 21.56 7.23
N ASN A 55 -21.78 21.75 6.06
CA ASN A 55 -22.63 22.92 5.79
C ASN A 55 -24.09 22.47 5.86
N ASN A 56 -24.88 23.12 6.72
CA ASN A 56 -26.31 22.82 6.85
C ASN A 56 -27.14 23.21 5.61
N ALA A 57 -26.57 24.05 4.72
CA ALA A 57 -27.10 24.24 3.39
C ALA A 57 -26.40 23.25 2.44
N ASN A 58 -27.20 22.50 1.67
CA ASN A 58 -26.63 21.57 0.69
C ASN A 58 -25.71 22.30 -0.28
N LEU A 59 -24.44 21.86 -0.35
CA LEU A 59 -23.48 22.35 -1.32
C LEU A 59 -23.74 21.69 -2.68
N ASN A 60 -23.59 22.43 -3.77
CA ASN A 60 -23.41 21.82 -5.09
C ASN A 60 -21.92 21.58 -5.35
N ALA A 61 -21.58 20.91 -6.44
CA ALA A 61 -20.19 20.60 -6.78
C ALA A 61 -19.32 21.87 -6.90
N THR A 62 -19.87 22.97 -7.42
CA THR A 62 -19.15 24.25 -7.58
C THR A 62 -18.82 24.88 -6.24
N THR A 63 -19.80 24.96 -5.33
CA THR A 63 -19.59 25.54 -3.99
C THR A 63 -18.72 24.63 -3.11
N HIS A 64 -18.81 23.33 -3.29
CA HIS A 64 -17.89 22.39 -2.63
C HIS A 64 -16.43 22.61 -3.06
N ASN A 65 -16.17 22.73 -4.38
CA ASN A 65 -14.85 23.03 -4.92
C ASN A 65 -14.36 24.43 -4.48
N ALA A 66 -15.26 25.42 -4.42
CA ALA A 66 -14.92 26.74 -3.91
C ALA A 66 -14.47 26.70 -2.44
N ALA A 67 -15.14 25.92 -1.58
CA ALA A 67 -14.71 25.71 -0.21
C ALA A 67 -13.33 25.04 -0.12
N GLN A 68 -13.05 24.03 -0.96
CA GLN A 68 -11.73 23.40 -1.02
C GLN A 68 -10.63 24.40 -1.43
N LEU A 69 -10.91 25.27 -2.40
CA LEU A 69 -9.97 26.31 -2.84
C LEU A 69 -9.69 27.33 -1.72
N GLN A 70 -10.69 27.71 -0.91
CA GLN A 70 -10.46 28.58 0.24
C GLN A 70 -9.49 27.93 1.27
N ILE A 71 -9.63 26.64 1.53
CA ILE A 71 -8.75 25.91 2.45
C ILE A 71 -7.31 25.87 1.93
N GLN A 72 -7.10 25.84 0.62
CA GLN A 72 -5.78 25.80 -0.02
C GLN A 72 -5.13 27.19 -0.19
N LYS A 73 -5.84 28.27 0.08
CA LYS A 73 -5.29 29.62 -0.06
C LYS A 73 -4.09 29.82 0.85
N GLU A 74 -3.13 30.57 0.35
CA GLU A 74 -1.93 30.93 1.10
C GLU A 74 -2.28 31.59 2.45
N ALA A 75 -3.27 32.49 2.48
CA ALA A 75 -3.72 33.12 3.71
C ALA A 75 -4.19 32.10 4.77
N THR A 76 -4.95 31.09 4.37
CA THR A 76 -5.41 30.01 5.26
C THR A 76 -4.23 29.19 5.77
N LEU A 77 -3.27 28.88 4.89
CA LEU A 77 -2.08 28.09 5.24
C LEU A 77 -1.17 28.85 6.21
N GLN A 78 -0.94 30.13 5.99
CA GLN A 78 -0.16 30.99 6.88
C GLN A 78 -0.79 31.09 8.27
N LYS A 79 -2.10 31.28 8.32
CA LYS A 79 -2.86 31.30 9.57
C LYS A 79 -2.79 29.96 10.32
N ALA A 80 -2.81 28.85 9.59
CA ALA A 80 -2.62 27.52 10.16
C ALA A 80 -1.21 27.35 10.75
N ILE A 81 -0.18 27.92 10.11
CA ILE A 81 1.21 27.91 10.63
C ILE A 81 1.29 28.73 11.91
N GLU A 82 0.64 29.91 11.95
CA GLU A 82 0.58 30.72 13.17
C GLU A 82 -0.04 29.93 14.34
N TYR A 83 -1.14 29.22 14.11
CA TYR A 83 -1.73 28.35 15.13
C TYR A 83 -0.80 27.19 15.53
N LEU A 84 -0.03 26.63 14.60
CA LEU A 84 0.95 25.58 14.91
C LEU A 84 2.07 26.09 15.83
N GLU A 85 2.53 27.32 15.60
CA GLU A 85 3.56 27.95 16.43
C GLU A 85 3.03 28.26 17.83
N VAL A 86 1.85 28.86 17.91
CA VAL A 86 1.25 29.33 19.16
C VAL A 86 0.71 28.17 20.00
N ASP A 87 -0.12 27.30 19.43
CA ASP A 87 -0.85 26.27 20.17
C ASP A 87 -0.02 24.99 20.37
N TYR A 88 0.95 24.70 19.49
CA TYR A 88 1.68 23.42 19.47
C TYR A 88 3.21 23.58 19.52
N SER A 89 3.75 24.80 19.47
CA SER A 89 5.19 25.07 19.38
C SER A 89 5.89 24.36 18.22
N ILE A 90 5.20 24.20 17.09
CA ILE A 90 5.71 23.56 15.89
C ILE A 90 6.06 24.62 14.85
N THR A 91 7.36 24.86 14.65
CA THR A 91 7.91 25.85 13.70
C THR A 91 8.48 25.24 12.41
N SER A 92 8.55 23.90 12.34
CA SER A 92 9.20 23.18 11.24
C SER A 92 8.31 22.94 10.01
N VAL A 93 7.04 23.37 10.06
CA VAL A 93 6.05 23.14 9.01
C VAL A 93 5.89 24.40 8.18
N THR A 94 5.97 24.28 6.85
CA THR A 94 5.76 25.39 5.89
C THR A 94 4.45 25.22 5.14
N ALA A 95 3.94 26.29 4.54
CA ALA A 95 2.73 26.27 3.71
C ALA A 95 2.85 25.23 2.57
N SER A 96 4.01 25.13 1.93
CA SER A 96 4.30 24.13 0.90
C SER A 96 4.21 22.70 1.44
N ASN A 97 4.70 22.46 2.67
CA ASN A 97 4.61 21.14 3.29
C ASN A 97 3.16 20.76 3.59
N ILE A 98 2.35 21.71 4.04
CA ILE A 98 0.92 21.50 4.28
C ILE A 98 0.22 21.19 2.96
N LEU A 99 0.42 22.01 1.94
CA LEU A 99 -0.22 21.84 0.63
C LEU A 99 0.13 20.49 -0.01
N ASN A 100 1.40 20.07 0.03
CA ASN A 100 1.86 18.80 -0.51
C ASN A 100 1.31 17.57 0.24
N GLY A 101 0.98 17.72 1.51
CA GLY A 101 0.38 16.66 2.33
C GLY A 101 -1.14 16.65 2.31
N LEU A 102 -1.77 17.71 1.79
CA LEU A 102 -3.21 17.91 1.82
C LEU A 102 -3.90 17.13 0.70
N SER A 103 -4.99 16.48 1.03
CA SER A 103 -5.88 15.82 0.06
C SER A 103 -7.33 15.99 0.45
N PHE A 104 -8.19 16.12 -0.55
CA PHE A 104 -9.64 16.32 -0.37
C PHE A 104 -10.42 15.11 -0.86
N THR A 105 -11.53 14.85 -0.21
CA THR A 105 -12.52 13.90 -0.73
C THR A 105 -13.33 14.58 -1.82
N ALA A 106 -13.55 13.89 -2.93
CA ALA A 106 -14.39 14.39 -4.01
C ALA A 106 -15.83 14.66 -3.54
N PHE A 107 -16.49 15.59 -4.23
CA PHE A 107 -17.91 15.88 -4.00
C PHE A 107 -18.75 14.58 -4.10
N ASN A 108 -19.61 14.38 -3.12
CA ASN A 108 -20.53 13.25 -3.09
C ASN A 108 -21.97 13.75 -3.01
N SER A 109 -22.75 13.48 -4.05
CA SER A 109 -24.16 13.88 -4.13
C SER A 109 -25.06 13.25 -3.06
N SER A 110 -24.65 12.11 -2.48
CA SER A 110 -25.37 11.49 -1.36
C SER A 110 -25.16 12.21 -0.02
N ASN A 111 -24.07 12.98 0.10
CA ASN A 111 -23.73 13.79 1.27
C ASN A 111 -23.20 15.17 0.85
N PRO A 112 -24.04 15.99 0.20
CA PRO A 112 -23.59 17.20 -0.48
C PRO A 112 -23.07 18.29 0.47
N GLY A 113 -23.43 18.26 1.76
CA GLY A 113 -23.00 19.24 2.75
C GLY A 113 -21.62 18.99 3.35
N ILE A 114 -20.95 17.85 3.04
CA ILE A 114 -19.70 17.48 3.70
C ILE A 114 -18.49 17.82 2.85
N VAL A 115 -17.59 18.65 3.41
CA VAL A 115 -16.24 18.90 2.89
C VAL A 115 -15.25 18.21 3.81
N LYS A 116 -14.57 17.19 3.31
CA LYS A 116 -13.57 16.44 4.08
C LYS A 116 -12.20 16.63 3.46
N PHE A 117 -11.21 16.90 4.32
CA PHE A 117 -9.82 16.86 3.93
C PHE A 117 -8.98 15.98 4.87
N SER A 118 -7.81 15.60 4.42
CA SER A 118 -6.84 14.87 5.19
C SER A 118 -5.43 15.40 4.93
N TYR A 119 -4.62 15.39 5.95
CA TYR A 119 -3.21 15.74 5.87
C TYR A 119 -2.34 14.50 6.12
N THR A 120 -1.33 14.33 5.27
CA THR A 120 -0.44 13.17 5.30
C THR A 120 1.01 13.62 5.38
N ALA A 121 1.76 13.11 6.38
CA ALA A 121 3.19 13.39 6.52
C ALA A 121 3.95 12.15 7.02
N LYS A 122 5.30 12.24 6.99
CA LYS A 122 6.19 11.17 7.49
C LYS A 122 6.22 11.09 9.01
N GLN A 123 6.09 12.23 9.67
CA GLN A 123 6.19 12.33 11.14
C GLN A 123 4.80 12.23 11.77
N GLN A 124 4.55 11.15 12.50
CA GLN A 124 3.27 10.92 13.18
C GLN A 124 2.85 12.06 14.10
N LYS A 125 3.82 12.62 14.84
CA LYS A 125 3.58 13.63 15.90
C LYS A 125 2.99 14.94 15.36
N ILE A 126 3.31 15.32 14.12
CA ILE A 126 2.85 16.60 13.54
C ILE A 126 1.53 16.49 12.80
N VAL A 127 1.10 15.28 12.41
CA VAL A 127 -0.04 15.09 11.50
C VAL A 127 -1.35 15.59 12.10
N LYS A 128 -1.63 15.23 13.36
CA LYS A 128 -2.85 15.67 14.04
C LYS A 128 -2.83 17.17 14.35
N PRO A 129 -1.78 17.74 14.95
CA PRO A 129 -1.67 19.18 15.16
C PRO A 129 -1.85 19.99 13.86
N VAL A 130 -1.22 19.59 12.76
CA VAL A 130 -1.39 20.28 11.46
C VAL A 130 -2.85 20.21 10.99
N THR A 131 -3.50 19.06 11.12
CA THR A 131 -4.90 18.91 10.74
C THR A 131 -5.83 19.77 11.60
N GLU A 132 -5.56 19.86 12.91
CA GLU A 132 -6.33 20.71 13.86
C GLU A 132 -6.14 22.20 13.55
N ALA A 133 -4.89 22.66 13.43
CA ALA A 133 -4.56 24.05 13.11
C ALA A 133 -5.16 24.47 11.75
N LEU A 134 -5.01 23.62 10.73
CA LEU A 134 -5.60 23.87 9.42
C LEU A 134 -7.14 23.88 9.49
N SER A 135 -7.75 22.99 10.28
CA SER A 135 -9.22 23.00 10.46
C SER A 135 -9.70 24.31 11.09
N LYS A 136 -9.00 24.81 12.11
CA LYS A 136 -9.32 26.07 12.79
C LYS A 136 -9.18 27.27 11.82
N ALA A 137 -8.03 27.37 11.15
CA ALA A 137 -7.79 28.44 10.18
C ALA A 137 -8.79 28.39 9.00
N SER A 138 -9.08 27.20 8.50
CA SER A 138 -10.04 27.00 7.41
C SER A 138 -11.44 27.40 7.78
N LEU A 139 -11.90 27.09 8.99
CA LEU A 139 -13.25 27.45 9.43
C LEU A 139 -13.43 28.97 9.49
N GLU A 140 -12.46 29.68 10.03
CA GLU A 140 -12.47 31.15 10.10
C GLU A 140 -12.48 31.77 8.70
N GLU A 141 -11.62 31.28 7.81
CA GLU A 141 -11.55 31.79 6.45
C GLU A 141 -12.81 31.48 5.63
N LEU A 142 -13.39 30.30 5.83
CA LEU A 142 -14.66 29.90 5.20
C LEU A 142 -15.81 30.83 5.66
N HIS A 143 -15.90 31.13 6.97
CA HIS A 143 -16.90 32.05 7.49
C HIS A 143 -16.77 33.45 6.88
N THR A 144 -15.55 33.96 6.75
CA THR A 144 -15.27 35.26 6.13
C THR A 144 -15.65 35.30 4.63
N ASN A 145 -15.58 34.16 3.93
CA ASN A 145 -15.80 34.05 2.49
C ASN A 145 -17.20 33.50 2.11
N GLY A 146 -18.19 33.66 2.96
CA GLY A 146 -19.61 33.37 2.64
C GLY A 146 -20.08 31.96 2.98
N PHE A 147 -19.28 31.18 3.73
CA PHE A 147 -19.65 29.85 4.25
C PHE A 147 -19.99 29.91 5.74
N GLU A 148 -20.73 30.91 6.17
CA GLU A 148 -21.04 31.19 7.60
C GLU A 148 -21.70 29.98 8.33
N LYS A 149 -22.42 29.10 7.61
CA LYS A 149 -23.11 27.96 8.16
C LYS A 149 -22.23 26.68 8.22
N MET A 150 -20.95 26.82 7.87
CA MET A 150 -20.00 25.72 7.95
C MET A 150 -19.59 25.49 9.40
N ILE A 151 -19.65 24.23 9.84
CA ILE A 151 -19.21 23.80 11.18
C ILE A 151 -18.28 22.61 11.08
N VAL A 152 -17.43 22.41 12.07
CA VAL A 152 -16.62 21.18 12.17
C VAL A 152 -17.55 20.02 12.55
N SER A 153 -17.75 19.10 11.61
CA SER A 153 -18.56 17.89 11.82
C SER A 153 -17.78 16.77 12.51
N SER A 154 -16.51 16.64 12.13
CA SER A 154 -15.61 15.66 12.77
C SER A 154 -14.28 16.35 13.05
N PRO A 155 -13.82 16.39 14.30
CA PRO A 155 -12.51 16.93 14.65
C PRO A 155 -11.39 16.07 14.02
N ALA A 156 -10.16 16.58 14.04
CA ALA A 156 -9.01 15.88 13.50
C ALA A 156 -8.85 14.49 14.15
N SER A 157 -8.83 13.47 13.31
CA SER A 157 -8.70 12.09 13.75
C SER A 157 -7.30 11.80 14.30
N ASN A 158 -7.17 10.79 15.15
CA ASN A 158 -5.83 10.31 15.54
C ASN A 158 -5.09 9.82 14.28
N PRO A 159 -3.75 10.02 14.24
CA PRO A 159 -2.95 9.63 13.09
C PRO A 159 -3.01 8.12 12.83
N ILE A 160 -3.38 7.74 11.62
CA ILE A 160 -3.36 6.35 11.14
C ILE A 160 -2.22 6.17 10.15
N SER A 161 -1.57 5.00 10.15
CA SER A 161 -0.56 4.68 9.15
C SER A 161 -1.23 4.37 7.81
N VAL A 162 -0.87 5.13 6.78
CA VAL A 162 -1.35 4.95 5.40
C VAL A 162 -0.22 4.56 4.44
N GLY A 163 0.91 4.13 4.98
CA GLY A 163 2.05 3.65 4.20
C GLY A 163 1.70 2.39 3.41
N LYS A 164 2.13 2.35 2.15
CA LYS A 164 1.95 1.18 1.27
C LYS A 164 2.88 0.00 1.61
N GLY A 165 3.69 0.10 2.67
CA GLY A 165 4.67 -0.92 3.07
C GLY A 165 4.06 -2.32 3.20
N ARG A 166 2.90 -2.46 3.84
CA ARG A 166 2.18 -3.72 3.95
C ARG A 166 1.80 -4.31 2.59
N GLN A 167 1.36 -3.48 1.65
CA GLN A 167 0.98 -3.94 0.31
C GLN A 167 2.20 -4.42 -0.46
N TYR A 168 3.31 -3.66 -0.43
CA TYR A 168 4.55 -4.06 -1.08
C TYR A 168 5.15 -5.33 -0.47
N LEU A 169 5.04 -5.50 0.86
CA LEU A 169 5.48 -6.72 1.53
C LEU A 169 4.67 -7.94 1.07
N LEU A 170 3.35 -7.83 1.00
CA LEU A 170 2.50 -8.92 0.50
C LEU A 170 2.77 -9.26 -0.97
N ILE A 171 2.92 -8.24 -1.83
CA ILE A 171 3.27 -8.43 -3.24
C ILE A 171 4.65 -9.09 -3.37
N GLY A 172 5.64 -8.65 -2.62
CA GLY A 172 6.98 -9.21 -2.64
C GLY A 172 7.03 -10.65 -2.13
N LEU A 173 6.27 -10.99 -1.09
CA LEU A 173 6.13 -12.38 -0.62
C LEU A 173 5.50 -13.29 -1.69
N ALA A 174 4.42 -12.84 -2.32
CA ALA A 174 3.78 -13.59 -3.40
C ALA A 174 4.73 -13.78 -4.60
N ALA A 175 5.43 -12.72 -5.01
CA ALA A 175 6.41 -12.78 -6.10
C ALA A 175 7.57 -13.73 -5.78
N SER A 176 8.08 -13.70 -4.54
CA SER A 176 9.16 -14.60 -4.10
C SER A 176 8.74 -16.06 -4.15
N ALA A 177 7.51 -16.37 -3.75
CA ALA A 177 6.97 -17.74 -3.82
C ALA A 177 6.82 -18.21 -5.27
N VAL A 178 6.29 -17.35 -6.16
CA VAL A 178 6.15 -17.67 -7.59
C VAL A 178 7.49 -17.86 -8.27
N LEU A 179 8.49 -17.02 -7.96
CA LEU A 179 9.85 -17.18 -8.48
C LEU A 179 10.49 -18.49 -8.03
N GLY A 180 10.42 -18.82 -6.73
CA GLY A 180 10.97 -20.06 -6.20
C GLY A 180 10.35 -21.31 -6.83
N LEU A 181 9.02 -21.33 -6.96
CA LEU A 181 8.28 -22.41 -7.65
C LEU A 181 8.62 -22.48 -9.14
N GLY A 182 8.66 -21.33 -9.82
CA GLY A 182 8.95 -21.27 -11.26
C GLY A 182 10.33 -21.82 -11.59
N ILE A 183 11.36 -21.44 -10.83
CA ILE A 183 12.72 -21.93 -11.05
C ILE A 183 12.83 -23.42 -10.72
N ALA A 184 12.22 -23.89 -9.62
CA ALA A 184 12.18 -25.31 -9.30
C ALA A 184 11.49 -26.15 -10.39
N PHE A 185 10.45 -25.56 -11.01
CA PHE A 185 9.75 -26.22 -12.12
C PHE A 185 10.58 -26.29 -13.40
N VAL A 186 11.32 -25.22 -13.71
CA VAL A 186 12.26 -25.21 -14.83
C VAL A 186 13.39 -26.23 -14.61
N ASP A 187 13.94 -26.27 -13.39
CA ASP A 187 14.98 -27.23 -13.02
C ASP A 187 14.49 -28.69 -13.15
N GLU A 188 13.25 -28.98 -12.77
CA GLU A 188 12.62 -30.30 -12.93
C GLU A 188 12.43 -30.70 -14.41
N ILE A 189 12.13 -29.71 -15.27
CA ILE A 189 11.96 -29.97 -16.72
C ILE A 189 13.30 -30.22 -17.40
N VAL A 190 14.33 -29.48 -17.01
CA VAL A 190 15.67 -29.51 -17.62
C VAL A 190 16.51 -30.65 -17.06
N SER A 191 16.20 -31.11 -15.86
CA SER A 191 16.97 -32.20 -15.20
C SER A 191 16.56 -33.54 -15.81
N ASP A 192 17.55 -34.27 -16.29
CA ASP A 192 17.39 -35.66 -16.80
C ASP A 192 17.44 -36.71 -15.67
N GLU A 193 17.23 -36.31 -14.41
CA GLU A 193 17.25 -37.19 -13.28
C GLU A 193 16.02 -38.11 -13.26
N VAL A 194 16.25 -39.41 -13.23
CA VAL A 194 15.22 -40.43 -13.10
C VAL A 194 15.04 -40.74 -11.62
N TYR A 195 13.87 -40.47 -11.07
CA TYR A 195 13.58 -40.64 -9.63
C TYR A 195 12.71 -41.85 -9.34
N ASP A 196 11.93 -42.35 -10.30
CA ASP A 196 10.94 -43.40 -10.08
C ASP A 196 10.83 -44.32 -11.32
N GLU A 197 10.33 -45.52 -11.12
CA GLU A 197 10.07 -46.49 -12.20
C GLU A 197 9.11 -45.93 -13.27
N ASN A 198 8.19 -45.06 -12.85
CA ASN A 198 7.30 -44.38 -13.79
C ASN A 198 8.03 -43.41 -14.74
N ASP A 199 9.14 -42.83 -14.32
CA ASP A 199 9.96 -41.94 -15.16
C ASP A 199 10.67 -42.78 -16.25
N ILE A 200 11.08 -44.01 -15.92
CA ILE A 200 11.68 -44.99 -16.87
C ILE A 200 10.64 -45.47 -17.86
N ALA A 201 9.44 -45.75 -17.40
CA ALA A 201 8.33 -46.19 -18.28
C ALA A 201 7.92 -45.10 -19.28
N LEU A 202 8.01 -43.83 -18.91
CA LEU A 202 7.77 -42.68 -19.78
C LEU A 202 8.85 -42.51 -20.87
N LEU A 203 10.08 -43.03 -20.62
CA LEU A 203 11.16 -43.05 -21.60
C LEU A 203 11.07 -44.25 -22.56
N GLY A 204 10.04 -45.10 -22.46
CA GLY A 204 9.83 -46.27 -23.31
C GLY A 204 10.79 -47.42 -23.04
N SER A 205 11.48 -47.41 -21.90
CA SER A 205 12.41 -48.46 -21.48
C SER A 205 11.76 -49.36 -20.43
N SER A 206 12.00 -50.68 -20.50
CA SER A 206 11.59 -51.63 -19.47
C SER A 206 12.52 -51.49 -18.27
N SER A 207 11.97 -51.29 -17.09
CA SER A 207 12.76 -51.30 -15.84
C SER A 207 13.09 -52.75 -15.44
N TYR A 208 14.37 -53.09 -15.37
CA TYR A 208 14.86 -54.38 -14.86
C TYR A 208 15.26 -54.35 -13.37
N GLY A 209 14.87 -53.34 -12.67
CA GLY A 209 15.16 -53.13 -11.24
C GLY A 209 16.00 -51.89 -10.98
N LEU A 210 15.67 -51.18 -9.93
CA LEU A 210 16.32 -49.93 -9.51
C LEU A 210 17.44 -50.28 -8.51
N ILE A 211 18.70 -50.03 -8.88
CA ILE A 211 19.79 -50.06 -7.93
C ILE A 211 19.88 -48.67 -7.25
N VAL A 212 19.35 -48.59 -6.04
CA VAL A 212 19.47 -47.37 -5.22
C VAL A 212 20.87 -47.31 -4.62
N THR A 213 21.78 -46.57 -5.24
CA THR A 213 23.03 -46.18 -4.57
C THR A 213 22.77 -45.00 -3.67
N LYS A 214 22.69 -45.26 -2.36
CA LYS A 214 22.67 -44.22 -1.34
C LYS A 214 24.07 -43.59 -1.28
N LYS A 215 24.22 -42.35 -1.66
CA LYS A 215 25.36 -41.47 -1.34
C LYS A 215 25.15 -40.79 0.00
#